data_a04f743a117da2c68292fed0eb8c5d6a
#
_entry.id   a04f743a117da2c68292fed0eb8c5d6a
#
_cell.length_a   1.000
_cell.length_b   1.000
_cell.length_c   1.000
_cell.angle_alpha   90.00
_cell.angle_beta   90.00
_cell.angle_gamma   90.00
#
_symmetry.space_group_name_H-M   'P 1'
#
loop_
_entity.id
_entity.type
_entity.pdbx_description
1 polymer ?
#
loop_
_entity_poly.entity_id
_entity_poly.type
_entity_poly.pdbx_seq_one_letter_code
_entity_poly.pdbx_strand_id
1 'polypeptide(L)'
;MHTRLLVFALPVLASSLTMANEVNYHIRISPTSEDQLHFSANTHNLGKFTVEPPRSLTSAMPPALSCLQDERFTSIQYGTEVECDRIEWQTTTEKVPEQGFEPSNQNDSYSPQQGWYFVSEYDSLPRIPQANITLVCTPDQHCYTLPDPTLPPLFLVWGMDTARIPISGQHVRVHVEDAKVIDAQQRWLPTMQKQLSYLHRVFPQSNMAGWELAFFKRDKNAGSLGGAAGTNMLLVNSLLDQGELTDESLQFLLKISAHESIHYMDKRQNSLWKSESLAEYYALKSLMNTEITFESPEALWQQFAQKYPFAGTGLYEAEHQVLEQGNRQYYPLFYFKGAAFWYALDQALQTHGASLDQWQQIELGRETELDAKIITQLQAIIGEERWQALAEKYL
;
A
#
# COMPACT_ATOMS: atom_id res chain seq x y z
N MET A 1 -61.43 0.99 -49.29
CA MET A 1 -60.34 0.42 -48.37
C MET A 1 -59.65 1.57 -47.75
N HIS A 2 -59.94 1.84 -46.43
CA HIS A 2 -59.35 2.94 -45.68
C HIS A 2 -58.35 2.32 -44.68
N THR A 3 -57.08 2.52 -44.93
CA THR A 3 -55.97 2.08 -44.08
C THR A 3 -55.77 3.13 -42.99
N ARG A 4 -56.05 2.80 -41.72
CA ARG A 4 -55.74 3.63 -40.55
C ARG A 4 -54.30 3.36 -40.13
N LEU A 5 -53.45 4.40 -40.17
CA LEU A 5 -52.13 4.40 -39.53
C LEU A 5 -52.34 4.58 -38.02
N LEU A 6 -51.90 3.62 -37.25
CA LEU A 6 -51.70 3.73 -35.78
C LEU A 6 -50.34 4.31 -35.50
N VAL A 7 -50.29 5.51 -34.97
CA VAL A 7 -49.06 6.13 -34.45
C VAL A 7 -48.90 5.69 -33.01
N PHE A 8 -47.87 4.86 -32.74
CA PHE A 8 -47.44 4.52 -31.37
C PHE A 8 -46.54 5.64 -30.86
N ALA A 9 -47.01 6.38 -29.87
CA ALA A 9 -46.17 7.28 -29.08
C ALA A 9 -45.39 6.47 -28.04
N LEU A 10 -44.07 6.36 -28.22
CA LEU A 10 -43.17 5.84 -27.17
C LEU A 10 -43.02 6.90 -26.08
N PRO A 11 -43.21 6.53 -24.79
CA PRO A 11 -42.89 7.44 -23.69
C PRO A 11 -41.36 7.57 -23.60
N VAL A 12 -40.86 8.78 -23.76
CA VAL A 12 -39.46 9.14 -23.44
C VAL A 12 -39.38 9.09 -21.90
N LEU A 13 -38.82 8.02 -21.38
CA LEU A 13 -38.38 7.95 -19.98
C LEU A 13 -37.21 8.95 -19.85
N ALA A 14 -37.48 10.13 -19.32
CA ALA A 14 -36.47 11.04 -18.83
C ALA A 14 -35.84 10.37 -17.61
N SER A 15 -34.68 9.68 -17.83
CA SER A 15 -33.80 9.28 -16.74
C SER A 15 -33.28 10.53 -16.09
N SER A 16 -33.83 10.91 -14.93
CA SER A 16 -33.21 11.89 -14.04
C SER A 16 -31.87 11.29 -13.62
N LEU A 17 -30.78 11.76 -14.22
CA LEU A 17 -29.43 11.58 -13.71
C LEU A 17 -29.43 12.24 -12.32
N THR A 18 -29.59 11.44 -11.28
CA THR A 18 -29.24 11.89 -9.91
C THR A 18 -27.76 12.24 -9.96
N MET A 19 -27.46 13.52 -9.90
CA MET A 19 -26.09 13.98 -9.73
C MET A 19 -25.59 13.35 -8.43
N ALA A 20 -24.51 12.57 -8.53
CA ALA A 20 -23.86 12.02 -7.34
C ALA A 20 -23.41 13.20 -6.46
N ASN A 21 -23.62 13.08 -5.15
CA ASN A 21 -23.11 14.04 -4.18
C ASN A 21 -21.57 13.92 -4.14
N GLU A 22 -20.92 14.70 -4.98
CA GLU A 22 -19.46 14.69 -5.14
C GLU A 22 -18.86 15.85 -4.34
N VAL A 23 -17.81 15.55 -3.58
CA VAL A 23 -17.02 16.53 -2.85
C VAL A 23 -15.59 16.52 -3.40
N ASN A 24 -15.09 17.69 -3.74
CA ASN A 24 -13.74 17.86 -4.24
C ASN A 24 -12.87 18.58 -3.20
N TYR A 25 -11.85 17.90 -2.70
CA TYR A 25 -10.80 18.45 -1.86
C TYR A 25 -9.67 18.99 -2.73
N HIS A 26 -9.28 20.24 -2.46
CA HIS A 26 -8.14 20.88 -3.12
C HIS A 26 -7.07 21.19 -2.08
N ILE A 27 -5.87 20.66 -2.30
CA ILE A 27 -4.71 20.94 -1.46
C ILE A 27 -3.98 22.16 -2.01
N ARG A 28 -3.61 23.08 -1.13
CA ARG A 28 -2.79 24.25 -1.46
C ARG A 28 -1.67 24.39 -0.45
N ILE A 29 -0.47 24.65 -0.93
CA ILE A 29 0.66 24.99 -0.06
C ILE A 29 0.49 26.43 0.38
N SER A 30 0.69 26.72 1.69
CA SER A 30 0.65 28.09 2.19
C SER A 30 1.83 28.88 1.61
N PRO A 31 1.61 30.07 1.02
CA PRO A 31 2.68 30.90 0.49
C PRO A 31 3.59 31.49 1.59
N THR A 32 3.19 31.41 2.85
CA THR A 32 3.89 32.03 3.99
C THR A 32 4.70 31.03 4.82
N SER A 33 4.51 29.71 4.60
CA SER A 33 5.20 28.64 5.35
C SER A 33 5.28 27.38 4.51
N GLU A 34 6.47 26.79 4.43
CA GLU A 34 6.70 25.52 3.71
C GLU A 34 6.13 24.33 4.46
N ASP A 35 5.94 24.45 5.79
CA ASP A 35 5.45 23.41 6.69
C ASP A 35 3.93 23.42 6.90
N GLN A 36 3.20 24.25 6.17
CA GLN A 36 1.74 24.35 6.26
C GLN A 36 1.04 24.00 4.95
N LEU A 37 0.06 23.13 5.07
CA LEU A 37 -0.84 22.78 3.99
C LEU A 37 -2.23 23.36 4.28
N HIS A 38 -2.79 24.01 3.28
CA HIS A 38 -4.16 24.49 3.30
C HIS A 38 -5.03 23.60 2.44
N PHE A 39 -6.11 23.13 3.01
CA PHE A 39 -7.11 22.30 2.35
C PHE A 39 -8.41 23.06 2.20
N SER A 40 -9.08 22.85 1.08
CA SER A 40 -10.44 23.32 0.86
C SER A 40 -11.28 22.23 0.22
N ALA A 41 -12.49 22.01 0.72
CA ALA A 41 -13.46 21.10 0.15
C ALA A 41 -14.69 21.85 -0.31
N ASN A 42 -15.03 21.71 -1.60
CA ASN A 42 -16.26 22.29 -2.15
C ASN A 42 -17.45 21.41 -1.74
N THR A 43 -18.40 21.99 -1.01
CA THR A 43 -19.57 21.32 -0.44
C THR A 43 -20.90 21.91 -0.90
N HIS A 44 -20.85 22.87 -1.84
CA HIS A 44 -22.02 23.64 -2.30
C HIS A 44 -23.25 22.80 -2.67
N ASN A 45 -23.05 21.60 -3.20
CA ASN A 45 -24.16 20.73 -3.66
C ASN A 45 -24.64 19.71 -2.63
N LEU A 46 -24.12 19.72 -1.39
CA LEU A 46 -24.48 18.72 -0.38
C LEU A 46 -25.74 19.08 0.41
N GLY A 47 -26.11 20.37 0.48
CA GLY A 47 -27.10 20.84 1.45
C GLY A 47 -26.54 20.71 2.86
N LYS A 48 -27.33 20.12 3.77
CA LYS A 48 -26.88 19.86 5.15
C LYS A 48 -26.04 18.61 5.26
N PHE A 49 -24.91 18.71 5.93
CA PHE A 49 -23.97 17.60 6.14
C PHE A 49 -23.26 17.72 7.49
N THR A 50 -22.60 16.64 7.89
CA THR A 50 -21.70 16.60 9.05
C THR A 50 -20.27 16.35 8.58
N VAL A 51 -19.28 16.83 9.34
CA VAL A 51 -17.89 16.56 9.11
C VAL A 51 -17.38 15.66 10.24
N GLU A 52 -16.82 14.52 9.88
CA GLU A 52 -16.12 13.62 10.81
C GLU A 52 -14.62 13.95 10.81
N PRO A 53 -13.93 13.77 11.98
CA PRO A 53 -12.49 14.00 12.04
C PRO A 53 -11.72 13.00 11.14
N PRO A 54 -10.47 13.31 10.81
CA PRO A 54 -9.55 12.32 10.24
C PRO A 54 -9.52 11.04 11.08
N ARG A 55 -9.33 9.89 10.45
CA ARG A 55 -9.49 8.58 11.12
C ARG A 55 -8.25 8.11 11.88
N SER A 56 -7.24 8.93 12.04
CA SER A 56 -6.05 8.58 12.82
C SER A 56 -6.40 8.27 14.28
N LEU A 57 -5.89 7.16 14.77
CA LEU A 57 -5.97 6.81 16.18
C LEU A 57 -4.98 7.60 17.05
N THR A 58 -4.01 8.27 16.43
CA THR A 58 -2.93 9.01 17.12
C THR A 58 -3.18 10.50 17.19
N SER A 59 -4.10 11.04 16.38
CA SER A 59 -4.40 12.47 16.34
C SER A 59 -5.06 12.93 17.65
N ALA A 60 -4.32 13.62 18.48
CA ALA A 60 -4.82 14.14 19.75
C ALA A 60 -5.84 15.27 19.56
N MET A 61 -5.73 16.03 18.47
CA MET A 61 -6.68 17.08 18.06
C MET A 61 -6.80 17.14 16.55
N PRO A 62 -8.01 16.94 16.00
CA PRO A 62 -8.24 17.12 14.59
C PRO A 62 -8.08 18.59 14.19
N PRO A 63 -7.75 18.88 12.90
CA PRO A 63 -7.59 20.24 12.43
C PRO A 63 -8.86 21.07 12.63
N ALA A 64 -8.69 22.35 12.99
CA ALA A 64 -9.82 23.27 13.15
C ALA A 64 -10.49 23.55 11.79
N LEU A 65 -11.81 23.50 11.73
CA LEU A 65 -12.60 23.66 10.52
C LEU A 65 -13.21 25.06 10.44
N SER A 66 -13.21 25.63 9.23
CA SER A 66 -13.93 26.85 8.85
C SER A 66 -14.94 26.54 7.75
N CYS A 67 -16.14 27.06 7.90
CA CYS A 67 -17.25 27.00 6.93
C CYS A 67 -17.36 28.34 6.22
N LEU A 68 -17.32 28.34 4.90
CA LEU A 68 -17.65 29.48 4.06
C LEU A 68 -19.11 29.35 3.62
N GLN A 69 -19.94 30.32 3.98
CA GLN A 69 -21.31 30.48 3.51
C GLN A 69 -21.59 32.01 3.33
N ASP A 70 -22.24 32.39 2.24
CA ASP A 70 -22.53 33.79 1.92
C ASP A 70 -21.32 34.72 2.08
N GLU A 71 -20.16 34.32 1.58
CA GLU A 71 -18.87 35.04 1.63
C GLU A 71 -18.32 35.27 3.07
N ARG A 72 -18.85 34.57 4.07
CA ARG A 72 -18.41 34.67 5.46
C ARG A 72 -17.84 33.36 5.96
N PHE A 73 -16.71 33.42 6.66
CA PHE A 73 -16.13 32.30 7.36
C PHE A 73 -16.61 32.23 8.81
N THR A 74 -17.05 31.04 9.21
CA THR A 74 -17.41 30.72 10.59
C THR A 74 -16.72 29.43 11.02
N SER A 75 -16.28 29.36 12.26
CA SER A 75 -15.72 28.11 12.81
C SER A 75 -16.85 27.09 13.01
N ILE A 76 -16.60 25.83 12.65
CA ILE A 76 -17.53 24.72 12.84
C ILE A 76 -16.88 23.60 13.66
N GLN A 77 -17.73 22.75 14.25
CA GLN A 77 -17.30 21.63 15.06
C GLN A 77 -17.60 20.30 14.35
N TYR A 78 -16.74 19.32 14.51
CA TYR A 78 -16.97 17.96 14.04
C TYR A 78 -18.27 17.35 14.64
N GLY A 79 -18.97 16.57 13.84
CA GLY A 79 -20.22 15.94 14.24
C GLY A 79 -21.44 16.89 14.29
N THR A 80 -21.27 18.18 14.06
CA THR A 80 -22.38 19.15 14.01
C THR A 80 -22.90 19.26 12.58
N GLU A 81 -24.24 19.23 12.40
CA GLU A 81 -24.87 19.45 11.10
C GLU A 81 -24.68 20.91 10.69
N VAL A 82 -24.14 21.13 9.49
CA VAL A 82 -23.88 22.44 8.91
C VAL A 82 -24.32 22.48 7.44
N GLU A 83 -24.46 23.69 6.90
CA GLU A 83 -24.65 23.94 5.48
C GLU A 83 -23.62 24.99 5.06
N CYS A 84 -22.71 24.62 4.18
CA CYS A 84 -21.58 25.43 3.74
C CYS A 84 -21.39 25.30 2.24
N ASP A 85 -20.94 26.37 1.58
CA ASP A 85 -20.50 26.32 0.19
C ASP A 85 -19.13 25.63 0.09
N ARG A 86 -18.29 25.84 1.13
CA ARG A 86 -16.94 25.29 1.21
C ARG A 86 -16.50 25.17 2.67
N ILE A 87 -15.79 24.10 2.98
CA ILE A 87 -15.05 23.99 4.26
C ILE A 87 -13.55 24.13 3.99
N GLU A 88 -12.84 24.72 4.96
CA GLU A 88 -11.39 24.88 4.92
C GLU A 88 -10.73 24.50 6.23
N TRP A 89 -9.52 23.97 6.14
CA TRP A 89 -8.68 23.66 7.30
C TRP A 89 -7.20 23.72 6.93
N GLN A 90 -6.35 23.64 7.93
CA GLN A 90 -4.90 23.62 7.78
C GLN A 90 -4.31 22.50 8.59
N THR A 91 -3.23 21.90 8.08
CA THR A 91 -2.38 20.95 8.80
C THR A 91 -0.93 21.42 8.72
N THR A 92 -0.11 20.93 9.65
CA THR A 92 1.33 21.12 9.62
C THR A 92 1.99 19.85 9.13
N THR A 93 3.06 20.00 8.35
CA THR A 93 3.91 18.90 7.91
C THR A 93 5.22 18.89 8.69
N GLU A 94 5.79 17.71 8.89
CA GLU A 94 7.10 17.56 9.50
C GLU A 94 8.20 17.71 8.44
N LYS A 95 9.27 18.43 8.81
CA LYS A 95 10.45 18.48 7.96
C LYS A 95 11.13 17.11 7.95
N VAL A 96 11.40 16.59 6.75
CA VAL A 96 12.13 15.34 6.59
C VAL A 96 13.52 15.45 7.23
N PRO A 97 13.91 14.50 8.12
CA PRO A 97 15.21 14.51 8.73
C PRO A 97 16.33 14.22 7.73
N GLU A 98 17.57 14.54 8.09
CA GLU A 98 18.75 14.36 7.23
C GLU A 98 18.95 12.89 6.81
N GLN A 99 18.57 11.94 7.66
CA GLN A 99 18.63 10.50 7.35
C GLN A 99 17.61 10.04 6.30
N GLY A 100 16.68 10.90 5.93
CA GLY A 100 15.60 10.63 4.98
C GLY A 100 14.28 10.28 5.65
N PHE A 101 13.24 10.18 4.83
CA PHE A 101 11.87 9.88 5.23
C PHE A 101 11.72 8.42 5.67
N GLU A 102 10.91 8.18 6.71
CA GLU A 102 10.54 6.84 7.18
C GLU A 102 9.08 6.54 6.83
N PRO A 103 8.82 5.79 5.75
CA PRO A 103 7.47 5.54 5.25
C PRO A 103 6.53 4.85 6.25
N SER A 104 7.06 4.01 7.13
CA SER A 104 6.26 3.27 8.10
C SER A 104 5.58 4.16 9.14
N ASN A 105 6.10 5.37 9.38
CA ASN A 105 5.49 6.34 10.29
C ASN A 105 4.28 7.04 9.68
N GLN A 106 4.19 7.14 8.35
CA GLN A 106 3.09 7.75 7.61
C GLN A 106 2.77 9.19 8.02
N ASN A 107 3.72 9.92 8.63
CA ASN A 107 3.52 11.30 9.06
C ASN A 107 3.55 12.25 7.85
N ASP A 108 2.63 13.21 7.82
CA ASP A 108 2.64 14.28 6.83
C ASP A 108 4.00 14.99 6.84
N SER A 109 4.67 15.03 5.70
CA SER A 109 6.06 15.44 5.63
C SER A 109 6.37 16.30 4.41
N TYR A 110 7.41 17.14 4.51
CA TYR A 110 7.93 17.89 3.38
C TYR A 110 9.46 17.87 3.35
N SER A 111 10.01 17.91 2.15
CA SER A 111 11.45 18.04 1.91
C SER A 111 11.77 19.42 1.33
N PRO A 112 12.29 20.37 2.10
CA PRO A 112 12.63 21.70 1.57
C PRO A 112 13.80 21.66 0.60
N GLN A 113 14.63 20.61 0.64
CA GLN A 113 15.78 20.46 -0.24
C GLN A 113 15.39 19.93 -1.61
N GLN A 114 14.38 19.05 -1.68
CA GLN A 114 13.92 18.38 -2.91
C GLN A 114 12.58 18.94 -3.42
N GLY A 115 11.88 19.73 -2.61
CA GLY A 115 10.63 20.37 -3.00
C GLY A 115 9.39 19.47 -3.04
N TRP A 116 9.46 18.27 -2.44
CA TRP A 116 8.32 17.34 -2.41
C TRP A 116 7.57 17.36 -1.09
N TYR A 117 6.32 16.88 -1.15
CA TYR A 117 5.41 16.71 -0.03
C TYR A 117 4.83 15.31 -0.02
N PHE A 118 4.57 14.81 1.17
CA PHE A 118 3.80 13.60 1.45
C PHE A 118 2.67 13.91 2.43
N VAL A 119 1.48 13.41 2.15
CA VAL A 119 0.30 13.53 3.02
C VAL A 119 -0.37 12.17 3.15
N SER A 120 -0.65 11.78 4.40
CA SER A 120 -1.49 10.64 4.73
C SER A 120 -2.91 11.12 5.07
N GLU A 121 -3.92 10.47 4.50
CA GLU A 121 -5.28 10.83 4.84
C GLU A 121 -5.61 10.62 6.31
N TYR A 122 -4.89 9.72 7.00
CA TYR A 122 -5.16 9.40 8.39
C TYR A 122 -5.20 10.63 9.30
N ASP A 123 -4.27 11.55 9.09
CA ASP A 123 -4.08 12.70 9.97
C ASP A 123 -4.71 13.98 9.41
N SER A 124 -4.86 14.08 8.08
CA SER A 124 -5.09 15.34 7.43
C SER A 124 -6.44 15.51 6.77
N LEU A 125 -7.16 14.42 6.47
CA LEU A 125 -8.38 14.51 5.67
C LEU A 125 -9.65 14.19 6.49
N PRO A 126 -10.41 15.21 6.92
CA PRO A 126 -11.76 15.05 7.45
C PRO A 126 -12.68 14.35 6.46
N ARG A 127 -13.69 13.67 6.94
CA ARG A 127 -14.66 12.93 6.11
C ARG A 127 -16.03 13.57 6.15
N ILE A 128 -16.74 13.47 5.04
CA ILE A 128 -18.13 13.93 4.90
C ILE A 128 -18.97 12.71 4.51
N PRO A 129 -19.68 12.06 5.48
CA PRO A 129 -20.42 10.83 5.22
C PRO A 129 -21.53 10.96 4.17
N GLN A 130 -22.06 12.17 3.97
CA GLN A 130 -23.10 12.45 2.98
C GLN A 130 -22.56 12.53 1.54
N ALA A 131 -21.25 12.57 1.36
CA ALA A 131 -20.63 12.51 0.04
C ALA A 131 -20.58 11.09 -0.50
N ASN A 132 -21.16 10.85 -1.69
CA ASN A 132 -21.05 9.56 -2.37
C ASN A 132 -19.65 9.31 -2.93
N ILE A 133 -19.00 10.38 -3.38
CA ILE A 133 -17.63 10.39 -3.91
C ILE A 133 -16.90 11.59 -3.34
N THR A 134 -15.72 11.35 -2.81
CA THR A 134 -14.80 12.42 -2.41
C THR A 134 -13.52 12.27 -3.22
N LEU A 135 -13.19 13.29 -4.01
CA LEU A 135 -11.93 13.39 -4.74
C LEU A 135 -10.95 14.30 -3.98
N VAL A 136 -9.72 13.85 -3.87
CA VAL A 136 -8.63 14.61 -3.25
C VAL A 136 -7.60 14.92 -4.33
N CYS A 137 -7.39 16.21 -4.62
CA CYS A 137 -6.52 16.67 -5.69
C CYS A 137 -5.27 17.36 -5.14
N THR A 138 -4.10 16.89 -5.57
CA THR A 138 -2.80 17.50 -5.28
C THR A 138 -2.57 18.78 -6.08
N PRO A 139 -1.61 19.64 -5.71
CA PRO A 139 -1.31 20.90 -6.45
C PRO A 139 -0.94 20.68 -7.91
N ASP A 140 -0.36 19.54 -8.26
CA ASP A 140 -0.03 19.13 -9.64
C ASP A 140 -1.24 18.53 -10.40
N GLN A 141 -2.45 18.67 -9.84
CA GLN A 141 -3.74 18.30 -10.44
C GLN A 141 -3.99 16.79 -10.61
N HIS A 142 -3.30 15.94 -9.85
CA HIS A 142 -3.67 14.54 -9.73
C HIS A 142 -4.76 14.39 -8.67
N CYS A 143 -5.84 13.69 -9.04
CA CYS A 143 -6.98 13.50 -8.16
C CYS A 143 -7.16 12.00 -7.86
N TYR A 144 -7.42 11.70 -6.61
CA TYR A 144 -7.62 10.35 -6.08
C TYR A 144 -8.96 10.27 -5.35
N THR A 145 -9.61 9.13 -5.43
CA THR A 145 -10.82 8.89 -4.63
C THR A 145 -10.44 8.59 -3.19
N LEU A 146 -11.05 9.29 -2.24
CA LEU A 146 -10.90 8.99 -0.81
C LEU A 146 -11.46 7.58 -0.54
N PRO A 147 -10.67 6.65 0.03
CA PRO A 147 -11.10 5.27 0.22
C PRO A 147 -12.12 5.12 1.36
N ASP A 148 -12.82 3.98 1.37
CA ASP A 148 -13.62 3.57 2.52
C ASP A 148 -12.74 3.51 3.80
N PRO A 149 -13.24 3.90 4.98
CA PRO A 149 -12.48 3.88 6.23
C PRO A 149 -11.92 2.51 6.64
N THR A 150 -12.45 1.43 6.10
CA THR A 150 -11.98 0.05 6.38
C THR A 150 -10.78 -0.36 5.53
N LEU A 151 -10.45 0.42 4.49
CA LEU A 151 -9.34 0.18 3.59
C LEU A 151 -8.04 0.86 4.10
N PRO A 152 -6.87 0.47 3.58
CA PRO A 152 -5.61 1.20 3.82
C PRO A 152 -5.72 2.69 3.49
N PRO A 153 -4.87 3.56 4.03
CA PRO A 153 -4.96 5.00 3.82
C PRO A 153 -4.70 5.39 2.36
N LEU A 154 -5.25 6.55 1.97
CA LEU A 154 -4.83 7.25 0.77
C LEU A 154 -3.51 7.97 1.07
N PHE A 155 -2.52 7.77 0.21
CA PHE A 155 -1.27 8.50 0.22
C PHE A 155 -1.21 9.49 -0.93
N LEU A 156 -0.72 10.68 -0.67
CA LEU A 156 -0.56 11.74 -1.65
C LEU A 156 0.91 12.17 -1.67
N VAL A 157 1.52 12.12 -2.85
CA VAL A 157 2.89 12.57 -3.09
C VAL A 157 2.91 13.50 -4.28
N TRP A 158 3.61 14.63 -4.18
CA TRP A 158 3.85 15.54 -5.30
C TRP A 158 5.18 16.26 -5.15
N GLY A 159 5.68 16.82 -6.25
CA GLY A 159 6.95 17.55 -6.30
C GLY A 159 8.18 16.65 -6.54
N MET A 160 8.02 15.34 -6.75
CA MET A 160 9.10 14.42 -7.12
C MET A 160 9.18 14.24 -8.64
N ASP A 161 10.35 13.82 -9.14
CA ASP A 161 10.50 13.29 -10.48
C ASP A 161 9.68 12.00 -10.65
N THR A 162 9.28 11.69 -11.88
CA THR A 162 8.46 10.51 -12.15
C THR A 162 9.00 9.62 -13.26
N ALA A 163 8.88 8.30 -13.06
CA ALA A 163 9.05 7.29 -14.09
C ALA A 163 7.74 6.53 -14.32
N ARG A 164 7.66 5.70 -15.37
CA ARG A 164 6.48 4.86 -15.67
C ARG A 164 6.91 3.44 -15.98
N ILE A 165 6.26 2.48 -15.35
CA ILE A 165 6.47 1.05 -15.59
C ILE A 165 5.27 0.50 -16.35
N PRO A 166 5.42 0.05 -17.60
CA PRO A 166 4.34 -0.58 -18.35
C PRO A 166 4.10 -2.02 -17.85
N ILE A 167 2.82 -2.34 -17.50
CA ILE A 167 2.40 -3.66 -17.03
C ILE A 167 1.07 -3.99 -17.66
N SER A 168 1.01 -5.06 -18.46
CA SER A 168 -0.25 -5.59 -19.04
C SER A 168 -1.16 -4.53 -19.69
N GLY A 169 -0.57 -3.58 -20.42
CA GLY A 169 -1.31 -2.50 -21.10
C GLY A 169 -1.67 -1.30 -20.21
N GLN A 170 -1.30 -1.33 -18.94
CA GLN A 170 -1.43 -0.22 -18.00
C GLN A 170 -0.04 0.33 -17.63
N HIS A 171 -0.01 1.43 -16.87
CA HIS A 171 1.23 2.02 -16.38
C HIS A 171 1.13 2.25 -14.89
N VAL A 172 2.16 1.79 -14.16
CA VAL A 172 2.42 2.17 -12.78
C VAL A 172 3.30 3.41 -12.80
N ARG A 173 2.89 4.47 -12.12
CA ARG A 173 3.71 5.66 -11.92
C ARG A 173 4.65 5.43 -10.75
N VAL A 174 5.88 5.89 -10.89
CA VAL A 174 6.90 5.83 -9.83
C VAL A 174 7.37 7.25 -9.55
N HIS A 175 7.14 7.73 -8.34
CA HIS A 175 7.70 8.96 -7.82
C HIS A 175 9.08 8.68 -7.26
N VAL A 176 10.08 9.50 -7.57
CA VAL A 176 11.47 9.26 -7.16
C VAL A 176 12.04 10.53 -6.56
N GLU A 177 12.43 10.47 -5.28
CA GLU A 177 13.01 11.64 -4.58
C GLU A 177 14.41 11.98 -5.05
N ASP A 178 15.28 10.99 -5.24
CA ASP A 178 16.70 11.24 -5.55
C ASP A 178 16.99 11.06 -7.03
N ALA A 179 17.60 12.10 -7.64
CA ALA A 179 17.99 12.09 -9.06
C ALA A 179 18.87 10.88 -9.43
N LYS A 180 19.71 10.39 -8.53
CA LYS A 180 20.57 9.22 -8.80
C LYS A 180 19.78 7.95 -9.01
N VAL A 181 18.63 7.81 -8.36
CA VAL A 181 17.73 6.66 -8.56
C VAL A 181 17.06 6.76 -9.92
N ILE A 182 16.60 7.97 -10.32
CA ILE A 182 15.97 8.16 -11.64
C ILE A 182 17.01 8.04 -12.77
N ASP A 183 18.22 8.57 -12.59
CA ASP A 183 19.31 8.45 -13.56
C ASP A 183 19.73 6.98 -13.77
N ALA A 184 19.65 6.18 -12.71
CA ALA A 184 19.94 4.74 -12.73
C ALA A 184 18.73 3.88 -13.18
N GLN A 185 17.65 4.45 -13.69
CA GLN A 185 16.41 3.73 -14.03
C GLN A 185 16.64 2.54 -14.99
N GLN A 186 17.62 2.59 -15.86
CA GLN A 186 17.97 1.48 -16.75
C GLN A 186 18.44 0.21 -16.01
N ARG A 187 18.88 0.34 -14.75
CA ARG A 187 19.30 -0.78 -13.91
C ARG A 187 18.15 -1.47 -13.18
N TRP A 188 17.13 -0.72 -12.77
CA TRP A 188 16.03 -1.26 -11.96
C TRP A 188 14.71 -1.41 -12.71
N LEU A 189 14.37 -0.51 -13.62
CA LEU A 189 13.05 -0.47 -14.26
C LEU A 189 12.72 -1.75 -15.05
N PRO A 190 13.63 -2.33 -15.88
CA PRO A 190 13.34 -3.57 -16.60
C PRO A 190 13.11 -4.77 -15.66
N THR A 191 13.87 -4.84 -14.56
CA THR A 191 13.72 -5.91 -13.57
C THR A 191 12.40 -5.75 -12.81
N MET A 192 12.09 -4.54 -12.35
CA MET A 192 10.83 -4.25 -11.66
C MET A 192 9.62 -4.52 -12.56
N GLN A 193 9.70 -4.20 -13.85
CA GLN A 193 8.67 -4.56 -14.81
C GLN A 193 8.43 -6.08 -14.88
N LYS A 194 9.50 -6.88 -14.92
CA LYS A 194 9.42 -8.34 -14.91
C LYS A 194 8.78 -8.84 -13.61
N GLN A 195 9.21 -8.31 -12.45
CA GLN A 195 8.66 -8.64 -11.14
C GLN A 195 7.17 -8.35 -11.04
N LEU A 196 6.76 -7.11 -11.29
CA LEU A 196 5.37 -6.69 -11.18
C LEU A 196 4.48 -7.42 -12.20
N SER A 197 4.98 -7.70 -13.41
CA SER A 197 4.25 -8.51 -14.39
C SER A 197 4.09 -9.97 -13.95
N TYR A 198 5.10 -10.55 -13.29
CA TYR A 198 5.00 -11.88 -12.68
C TYR A 198 3.98 -11.88 -11.53
N LEU A 199 4.08 -10.94 -10.59
CA LEU A 199 3.17 -10.82 -9.45
C LEU A 199 1.72 -10.61 -9.89
N HIS A 200 1.49 -9.78 -10.90
CA HIS A 200 0.15 -9.59 -11.45
C HIS A 200 -0.43 -10.87 -12.08
N ARG A 201 0.38 -11.76 -12.64
CA ARG A 201 -0.09 -13.07 -13.10
C ARG A 201 -0.44 -14.02 -11.95
N VAL A 202 0.32 -13.94 -10.87
CA VAL A 202 0.05 -14.73 -9.65
C VAL A 202 -1.19 -14.20 -8.92
N PHE A 203 -1.36 -12.88 -8.87
CA PHE A 203 -2.49 -12.19 -8.21
C PHE A 203 -3.38 -11.44 -9.22
N PRO A 204 -4.10 -12.16 -10.11
CA PRO A 204 -4.79 -11.55 -11.24
C PRO A 204 -5.98 -10.66 -10.87
N GLN A 205 -6.47 -10.75 -9.64
CA GLN A 205 -7.57 -9.92 -9.15
C GLN A 205 -7.13 -8.50 -8.73
N SER A 206 -5.82 -8.24 -8.71
CA SER A 206 -5.30 -6.92 -8.40
C SER A 206 -5.59 -5.93 -9.53
N ASN A 207 -6.22 -4.81 -9.18
CA ASN A 207 -6.38 -3.71 -10.14
C ASN A 207 -5.17 -2.79 -10.06
N MET A 208 -4.35 -2.78 -11.11
CA MET A 208 -3.15 -1.92 -11.20
C MET A 208 -3.46 -0.52 -11.75
N ALA A 209 -4.71 -0.25 -12.15
CA ALA A 209 -5.09 1.06 -12.67
C ALA A 209 -5.03 2.14 -11.57
N GLY A 210 -4.23 3.17 -11.79
CA GLY A 210 -4.05 4.26 -10.84
C GLY A 210 -3.19 3.92 -9.62
N TRP A 211 -2.54 2.77 -9.61
CA TRP A 211 -1.59 2.40 -8.58
C TRP A 211 -0.22 3.02 -8.82
N GLU A 212 0.43 3.44 -7.75
CA GLU A 212 1.69 4.17 -7.81
C GLU A 212 2.73 3.64 -6.82
N LEU A 213 3.99 3.97 -7.05
CA LEU A 213 5.11 3.71 -6.15
C LEU A 213 5.77 5.05 -5.81
N ALA A 214 6.26 5.21 -4.59
CA ALA A 214 7.05 6.37 -4.21
C ALA A 214 8.35 5.93 -3.53
N PHE A 215 9.48 6.30 -4.11
CA PHE A 215 10.82 5.97 -3.64
C PHE A 215 11.40 7.15 -2.86
N PHE A 216 11.51 6.97 -1.56
CA PHE A 216 12.07 7.96 -0.66
C PHE A 216 13.51 7.64 -0.33
N LYS A 217 14.37 8.61 -0.50
CA LYS A 217 15.78 8.51 -0.12
C LYS A 217 15.91 8.21 1.37
N ARG A 218 16.76 7.25 1.70
CA ARG A 218 17.15 6.97 3.08
C ARG A 218 18.60 6.57 3.17
N ASP A 219 19.30 7.08 4.20
CA ASP A 219 20.66 6.65 4.47
C ASP A 219 20.66 5.18 4.92
N LYS A 220 21.60 4.40 4.41
CA LYS A 220 21.77 2.98 4.78
C LYS A 220 21.94 2.78 6.29
N ASN A 221 22.51 3.77 6.99
CA ASN A 221 22.78 3.72 8.42
C ASN A 221 21.65 4.33 9.28
N ALA A 222 20.52 4.67 8.69
CA ALA A 222 19.40 5.32 9.41
C ALA A 222 18.67 4.41 10.43
N GLY A 223 19.04 3.14 10.52
CA GLY A 223 18.57 2.18 11.52
C GLY A 223 17.28 1.45 11.13
N SER A 224 16.21 2.15 10.77
CA SER A 224 14.97 1.55 10.27
C SER A 224 14.83 1.72 8.76
N LEU A 225 14.41 0.68 8.09
CA LEU A 225 14.17 0.62 6.66
C LEU A 225 12.85 -0.09 6.44
N GLY A 226 12.03 0.45 5.55
CA GLY A 226 10.74 -0.16 5.33
C GLY A 226 9.98 0.43 4.15
N GLY A 227 8.75 0.01 4.08
CA GLY A 227 7.72 0.51 3.19
C GLY A 227 6.41 0.69 3.92
N ALA A 228 5.42 1.15 3.21
CA ALA A 228 4.04 1.19 3.66
C ALA A 228 3.11 1.05 2.45
N ALA A 229 2.03 0.29 2.62
CA ALA A 229 1.02 0.12 1.59
C ALA A 229 -0.19 1.00 1.87
N GLY A 230 -0.52 1.87 0.92
CA GLY A 230 -1.78 2.61 0.87
C GLY A 230 -2.76 2.01 -0.13
N THR A 231 -3.93 2.61 -0.24
CA THR A 231 -4.96 2.18 -1.21
C THR A 231 -4.53 2.42 -2.66
N ASN A 232 -3.78 3.47 -2.91
CA ASN A 232 -3.38 3.93 -4.24
C ASN A 232 -1.88 3.83 -4.49
N MET A 233 -1.06 3.72 -3.44
CA MET A 233 0.38 3.92 -3.55
C MET A 233 1.13 3.05 -2.54
N LEU A 234 2.31 2.58 -2.94
CA LEU A 234 3.31 2.03 -2.03
C LEU A 234 4.41 3.05 -1.81
N LEU A 235 4.79 3.19 -0.55
CA LEU A 235 5.93 3.97 -0.12
C LEU A 235 7.09 3.02 0.14
N VAL A 236 8.27 3.31 -0.40
CA VAL A 236 9.45 2.43 -0.31
C VAL A 236 10.70 3.26 -0.06
N ASN A 237 11.57 2.83 0.84
CA ASN A 237 12.88 3.42 0.97
C ASN A 237 13.81 2.99 -0.18
N SER A 238 14.43 3.96 -0.82
CA SER A 238 15.58 3.76 -1.69
C SER A 238 16.85 4.05 -0.91
N LEU A 239 17.66 3.02 -0.67
CA LEU A 239 18.89 3.16 0.09
C LEU A 239 19.99 3.75 -0.78
N LEU A 240 20.68 4.75 -0.25
CA LEU A 240 21.90 5.24 -0.83
C LEU A 240 23.06 4.96 0.14
N ASP A 241 24.10 4.30 -0.34
CA ASP A 241 25.33 4.10 0.40
C ASP A 241 26.34 5.17 0.00
N GLN A 242 26.70 6.03 0.94
CA GLN A 242 27.53 7.23 0.69
C GLN A 242 27.00 8.09 -0.47
N GLY A 243 25.69 8.13 -0.64
CA GLY A 243 25.02 8.88 -1.69
C GLY A 243 24.99 8.19 -3.06
N GLU A 244 25.31 6.89 -3.18
CA GLU A 244 25.27 6.13 -4.42
C GLU A 244 24.29 4.96 -4.38
N LEU A 245 23.61 4.67 -5.50
CA LEU A 245 22.79 3.49 -5.66
C LEU A 245 23.67 2.27 -6.01
N THR A 246 24.17 1.60 -4.98
CA THR A 246 24.98 0.39 -5.12
C THR A 246 24.14 -0.81 -5.60
N ASP A 247 24.80 -1.93 -5.95
CA ASP A 247 24.07 -3.15 -6.31
C ASP A 247 23.28 -3.71 -5.12
N GLU A 248 23.80 -3.61 -3.89
CA GLU A 248 23.08 -3.99 -2.67
C GLU A 248 21.84 -3.11 -2.46
N SER A 249 21.99 -1.78 -2.63
CA SER A 249 20.89 -0.83 -2.55
C SER A 249 19.80 -1.10 -3.60
N LEU A 250 20.23 -1.45 -4.81
CA LEU A 250 19.34 -1.84 -5.90
C LEU A 250 18.58 -3.14 -5.60
N GLN A 251 19.27 -4.15 -5.10
CA GLN A 251 18.64 -5.40 -4.67
C GLN A 251 17.60 -5.15 -3.58
N PHE A 252 17.92 -4.32 -2.59
CA PHE A 252 16.99 -3.94 -1.54
C PHE A 252 15.75 -3.25 -2.13
N LEU A 253 15.94 -2.23 -2.98
CA LEU A 253 14.85 -1.49 -3.62
C LEU A 253 13.87 -2.42 -4.35
N LEU A 254 14.41 -3.35 -5.15
CA LEU A 254 13.62 -4.29 -5.93
C LEU A 254 12.88 -5.30 -5.03
N LYS A 255 13.56 -5.80 -3.99
CA LYS A 255 12.97 -6.75 -3.05
C LYS A 255 11.83 -6.10 -2.25
N ILE A 256 12.07 -4.95 -1.62
CA ILE A 256 11.04 -4.30 -0.80
C ILE A 256 9.85 -3.81 -1.63
N SER A 257 10.10 -3.30 -2.85
CA SER A 257 9.02 -2.90 -3.75
C SER A 257 8.12 -4.09 -4.13
N ALA A 258 8.71 -5.26 -4.38
CA ALA A 258 7.93 -6.47 -4.65
C ALA A 258 7.17 -6.94 -3.39
N HIS A 259 7.80 -6.91 -2.21
CA HIS A 259 7.20 -7.27 -0.94
C HIS A 259 5.93 -6.44 -0.66
N GLU A 260 6.06 -5.13 -0.69
CA GLU A 260 4.93 -4.22 -0.48
C GLU A 260 3.86 -4.36 -1.58
N SER A 261 4.28 -4.64 -2.82
CA SER A 261 3.34 -4.90 -3.92
C SER A 261 2.44 -6.08 -3.64
N ILE A 262 2.93 -7.11 -2.96
CA ILE A 262 2.15 -8.30 -2.62
C ILE A 262 1.08 -7.96 -1.58
N HIS A 263 1.39 -7.14 -0.58
CA HIS A 263 0.38 -6.65 0.36
C HIS A 263 -0.74 -5.88 -0.34
N TYR A 264 -0.43 -5.15 -1.40
CA TYR A 264 -1.46 -4.51 -2.23
C TYR A 264 -2.24 -5.51 -3.10
N MET A 265 -1.55 -6.50 -3.69
CA MET A 265 -2.12 -7.44 -4.65
C MET A 265 -2.87 -8.60 -4.00
N ASP A 266 -2.40 -9.11 -2.87
CA ASP A 266 -3.04 -10.19 -2.12
C ASP A 266 -4.23 -9.67 -1.31
N LYS A 267 -5.43 -9.92 -1.82
CA LYS A 267 -6.68 -9.48 -1.15
C LYS A 267 -7.20 -10.46 -0.12
N ARG A 268 -6.50 -11.57 0.12
CA ARG A 268 -6.87 -12.54 1.15
C ARG A 268 -6.65 -11.96 2.54
N GLN A 269 -7.47 -12.42 3.47
CA GLN A 269 -7.32 -12.04 4.86
C GLN A 269 -6.50 -13.11 5.60
N ASN A 270 -5.20 -12.94 5.58
CA ASN A 270 -4.24 -13.82 6.21
C ASN A 270 -3.92 -13.36 7.64
N SER A 271 -3.46 -14.29 8.51
CA SER A 271 -2.80 -13.92 9.75
C SER A 271 -1.48 -13.19 9.46
N LEU A 272 -0.91 -12.54 10.46
CA LEU A 272 0.27 -11.68 10.29
C LEU A 272 1.46 -12.47 9.71
N TRP A 273 1.81 -13.63 10.30
CA TRP A 273 2.96 -14.39 9.80
C TRP A 273 2.75 -14.88 8.37
N LYS A 274 1.51 -15.29 8.00
CA LYS A 274 1.21 -15.74 6.63
C LYS A 274 1.34 -14.59 5.63
N SER A 275 0.82 -13.42 5.99
CA SER A 275 0.88 -12.22 5.15
C SER A 275 2.33 -11.82 4.88
N GLU A 276 3.11 -11.60 5.94
CA GLU A 276 4.51 -11.16 5.84
C GLU A 276 5.41 -12.17 5.13
N SER A 277 5.24 -13.44 5.49
CA SER A 277 6.07 -14.50 4.92
C SER A 277 5.78 -14.78 3.46
N LEU A 278 4.52 -14.70 3.03
CA LEU A 278 4.16 -14.82 1.61
C LEU A 278 4.68 -13.63 0.81
N ALA A 279 4.56 -12.41 1.37
CA ALA A 279 5.09 -11.21 0.74
C ALA A 279 6.62 -11.35 0.52
N GLU A 280 7.36 -11.77 1.53
CA GLU A 280 8.81 -11.97 1.41
C GLU A 280 9.16 -13.12 0.44
N TYR A 281 8.43 -14.24 0.51
CA TYR A 281 8.64 -15.35 -0.41
C TYR A 281 8.45 -14.98 -1.87
N TYR A 282 7.32 -14.32 -2.20
CA TYR A 282 7.05 -13.93 -3.58
C TYR A 282 7.92 -12.77 -4.05
N ALA A 283 8.36 -11.89 -3.16
CA ALA A 283 9.37 -10.89 -3.48
C ALA A 283 10.67 -11.56 -3.95
N LEU A 284 11.18 -12.52 -3.19
CA LEU A 284 12.38 -13.28 -3.56
C LEU A 284 12.14 -14.13 -4.82
N LYS A 285 11.00 -14.83 -4.92
CA LYS A 285 10.67 -15.66 -6.08
C LYS A 285 10.58 -14.82 -7.37
N SER A 286 10.04 -13.61 -7.29
CA SER A 286 9.95 -12.70 -8.44
C SER A 286 11.32 -12.29 -8.99
N LEU A 287 12.35 -12.29 -8.14
CA LEU A 287 13.74 -11.97 -8.52
C LEU A 287 14.50 -13.17 -9.10
N MET A 288 14.12 -14.41 -8.74
CA MET A 288 14.81 -15.62 -9.22
C MET A 288 14.84 -15.77 -10.74
N ASN A 289 13.89 -15.13 -11.44
CA ASN A 289 13.80 -15.14 -12.90
C ASN A 289 14.39 -13.87 -13.53
N THR A 290 15.22 -13.14 -12.81
CA THR A 290 15.88 -11.91 -13.28
C THR A 290 17.40 -12.11 -13.33
N GLU A 291 18.11 -11.10 -13.82
CA GLU A 291 19.58 -11.10 -13.84
C GLU A 291 20.21 -10.78 -12.47
N ILE A 292 19.36 -10.44 -11.47
CA ILE A 292 19.80 -10.12 -10.12
C ILE A 292 19.94 -11.41 -9.32
N THR A 293 21.14 -11.66 -8.85
CA THR A 293 21.43 -12.84 -8.02
C THR A 293 20.96 -12.61 -6.59
N PHE A 294 20.08 -13.48 -6.11
CA PHE A 294 19.66 -13.52 -4.72
C PHE A 294 19.93 -14.90 -4.13
N GLU A 295 20.24 -14.92 -2.85
CA GLU A 295 20.28 -16.18 -2.11
C GLU A 295 18.88 -16.78 -1.97
N SER A 296 18.82 -18.12 -1.93
CA SER A 296 17.53 -18.77 -1.73
C SER A 296 16.94 -18.44 -0.34
N PRO A 297 15.61 -18.44 -0.18
CA PRO A 297 14.98 -18.25 1.13
C PRO A 297 15.51 -19.19 2.21
N GLU A 298 15.83 -20.44 1.83
CA GLU A 298 16.44 -21.43 2.73
C GLU A 298 17.85 -21.02 3.18
N ALA A 299 18.69 -20.51 2.26
CA ALA A 299 20.04 -20.05 2.61
C ALA A 299 19.99 -18.83 3.53
N LEU A 300 19.11 -17.86 3.24
CA LEU A 300 18.88 -16.69 4.09
C LEU A 300 18.41 -17.11 5.50
N TRP A 301 17.50 -18.07 5.58
CA TRP A 301 17.04 -18.62 6.84
C TRP A 301 18.17 -19.29 7.63
N GLN A 302 19.00 -20.10 6.98
CA GLN A 302 20.14 -20.78 7.64
C GLN A 302 21.15 -19.77 8.21
N GLN A 303 21.45 -18.70 7.47
CA GLN A 303 22.33 -17.62 7.96
C GLN A 303 21.72 -16.87 9.15
N PHE A 304 20.42 -16.59 9.10
CA PHE A 304 19.70 -15.99 10.22
C PHE A 304 19.76 -16.89 11.46
N ALA A 305 19.48 -18.18 11.28
CA ALA A 305 19.46 -19.15 12.37
C ALA A 305 20.82 -19.33 13.07
N GLN A 306 21.92 -19.12 12.36
CA GLN A 306 23.26 -19.13 12.98
C GLN A 306 23.52 -17.94 13.90
N LYS A 307 22.84 -16.81 13.65
CA LYS A 307 23.06 -15.56 14.40
C LYS A 307 22.14 -15.40 15.61
N TYR A 308 20.93 -15.95 15.55
CA TYR A 308 19.87 -15.65 16.50
C TYR A 308 19.36 -16.93 17.21
N PRO A 309 19.55 -17.03 18.56
CA PRO A 309 19.12 -18.23 19.32
C PRO A 309 17.62 -18.52 19.23
N PHE A 310 16.77 -17.48 19.10
CA PHE A 310 15.31 -17.63 18.98
C PHE A 310 14.85 -18.13 17.63
N ALA A 311 15.75 -18.29 16.67
CA ALA A 311 15.42 -18.80 15.34
C ALA A 311 14.80 -20.20 15.34
N GLY A 312 15.01 -20.99 16.38
CA GLY A 312 14.36 -22.31 16.57
C GLY A 312 12.85 -22.26 16.79
N THR A 313 12.29 -21.11 17.21
CA THR A 313 10.85 -20.93 17.49
C THR A 313 10.01 -21.20 16.23
N GLY A 314 8.90 -21.95 16.36
CA GLY A 314 7.95 -22.19 15.28
C GLY A 314 7.21 -20.90 14.88
N LEU A 315 6.69 -20.86 13.65
CA LEU A 315 6.00 -19.66 13.14
C LEU A 315 4.70 -19.37 13.90
N TYR A 316 3.99 -20.38 14.35
CA TYR A 316 2.77 -20.23 15.15
C TYR A 316 3.08 -19.59 16.51
N GLU A 317 4.09 -20.12 17.20
CA GLU A 317 4.54 -19.53 18.46
C GLU A 317 5.13 -18.13 18.26
N ALA A 318 5.85 -17.88 17.17
CA ALA A 318 6.40 -16.57 16.86
C ALA A 318 5.28 -15.53 16.69
N GLU A 319 4.16 -15.85 16.02
CA GLU A 319 3.01 -14.96 15.88
C GLU A 319 2.35 -14.68 17.23
N HIS A 320 2.14 -15.71 18.07
CA HIS A 320 1.64 -15.54 19.41
C HIS A 320 2.53 -14.61 20.25
N GLN A 321 3.84 -14.76 20.21
CA GLN A 321 4.78 -13.89 20.88
C GLN A 321 4.67 -12.43 20.40
N VAL A 322 4.52 -12.22 19.12
CA VAL A 322 4.41 -10.86 18.55
C VAL A 322 3.08 -10.21 18.89
N LEU A 323 1.96 -10.91 18.68
CA LEU A 323 0.62 -10.31 18.78
C LEU A 323 0.10 -10.23 20.22
N GLU A 324 0.31 -11.27 21.03
CA GLU A 324 -0.27 -11.34 22.37
C GLU A 324 0.72 -10.91 23.46
N GLN A 325 2.02 -11.18 23.27
CA GLN A 325 3.05 -10.82 24.24
C GLN A 325 3.78 -9.51 23.90
N GLY A 326 3.52 -8.92 22.73
CA GLY A 326 4.19 -7.70 22.27
C GLY A 326 5.70 -7.87 22.01
N ASN A 327 6.18 -9.11 21.91
CA ASN A 327 7.61 -9.42 21.80
C ASN A 327 8.08 -9.38 20.33
N ARG A 328 8.37 -8.18 19.86
CA ARG A 328 8.75 -7.92 18.46
C ARG A 328 10.08 -8.56 18.03
N GLN A 329 10.89 -9.10 18.93
CA GLN A 329 12.11 -9.81 18.54
C GLN A 329 11.83 -11.02 17.62
N TYR A 330 10.62 -11.60 17.68
CA TYR A 330 10.24 -12.73 16.84
C TYR A 330 9.74 -12.34 15.44
N TYR A 331 9.45 -11.07 15.21
CA TYR A 331 8.92 -10.57 13.93
C TYR A 331 9.82 -10.94 12.72
N PRO A 332 11.16 -10.87 12.80
CA PRO A 332 12.03 -11.27 11.69
C PRO A 332 11.86 -12.73 11.25
N LEU A 333 11.31 -13.62 12.10
CA LEU A 333 11.04 -15.01 11.70
C LEU A 333 10.04 -15.09 10.54
N PHE A 334 9.11 -14.16 10.44
CA PHE A 334 8.15 -14.13 9.34
C PHE A 334 8.86 -13.93 8.00
N TYR A 335 9.88 -13.07 7.95
CA TYR A 335 10.66 -12.83 6.74
C TYR A 335 11.62 -13.97 6.40
N PHE A 336 12.36 -14.50 7.40
CA PHE A 336 13.37 -15.50 7.13
C PHE A 336 12.81 -16.92 7.17
N LYS A 337 12.28 -17.37 8.30
CA LYS A 337 11.76 -18.73 8.48
C LYS A 337 10.48 -18.96 7.68
N GLY A 338 9.61 -17.95 7.65
CA GLY A 338 8.35 -18.03 6.89
C GLY A 338 8.56 -18.09 5.39
N ALA A 339 9.43 -17.25 4.82
CA ALA A 339 9.76 -17.34 3.39
C ALA A 339 10.42 -18.68 3.04
N ALA A 340 11.28 -19.23 3.93
CA ALA A 340 11.88 -20.55 3.76
C ALA A 340 10.82 -21.68 3.81
N PHE A 341 9.80 -21.56 4.66
CA PHE A 341 8.67 -22.50 4.69
C PHE A 341 7.93 -22.53 3.34
N TRP A 342 7.52 -21.35 2.83
CA TRP A 342 6.81 -21.30 1.55
C TRP A 342 7.68 -21.75 0.38
N TYR A 343 8.97 -21.44 0.40
CA TYR A 343 9.91 -21.92 -0.59
C TYR A 343 10.02 -23.44 -0.57
N ALA A 344 10.21 -24.05 0.60
CA ALA A 344 10.32 -25.51 0.74
C ALA A 344 9.02 -26.22 0.34
N LEU A 345 7.86 -25.64 0.68
CA LEU A 345 6.55 -26.13 0.28
C LEU A 345 6.36 -26.07 -1.24
N ASP A 346 6.70 -24.93 -1.86
CA ASP A 346 6.59 -24.76 -3.32
C ASP A 346 7.53 -25.73 -4.06
N GLN A 347 8.74 -25.95 -3.58
CA GLN A 347 9.64 -26.98 -4.13
C GLN A 347 9.02 -28.38 -4.03
N ALA A 348 8.40 -28.72 -2.90
CA ALA A 348 7.72 -30.00 -2.75
C ALA A 348 6.52 -30.13 -3.71
N LEU A 349 5.73 -29.08 -3.88
CA LEU A 349 4.63 -29.04 -4.85
C LEU A 349 5.12 -29.22 -6.30
N GLN A 350 6.21 -28.54 -6.66
CA GLN A 350 6.79 -28.62 -8.01
C GLN A 350 7.26 -30.00 -8.39
N THR A 351 7.75 -30.82 -7.45
CA THR A 351 8.10 -32.22 -7.71
C THR A 351 6.88 -33.07 -8.11
N HIS A 352 5.67 -32.59 -7.85
CA HIS A 352 4.40 -33.21 -8.19
C HIS A 352 3.61 -32.45 -9.28
N GLY A 353 4.27 -31.55 -10.01
CA GLY A 353 3.67 -30.77 -11.09
C GLY A 353 2.69 -29.70 -10.64
N ALA A 354 2.71 -29.31 -9.35
CA ALA A 354 1.92 -28.21 -8.78
C ALA A 354 2.82 -27.04 -8.37
N SER A 355 2.26 -25.90 -8.06
CA SER A 355 2.98 -24.71 -7.56
C SER A 355 2.08 -23.86 -6.68
N LEU A 356 2.67 -23.16 -5.72
CA LEU A 356 1.97 -22.14 -4.92
C LEU A 356 1.35 -21.04 -5.77
N ASP A 357 1.86 -20.76 -6.96
CA ASP A 357 1.27 -19.78 -7.88
C ASP A 357 -0.17 -20.13 -8.28
N GLN A 358 -0.54 -21.39 -8.23
CA GLN A 358 -1.88 -21.88 -8.52
C GLN A 358 -2.83 -21.79 -7.29
N TRP A 359 -2.28 -21.52 -6.12
CA TRP A 359 -3.00 -21.55 -4.83
C TRP A 359 -3.43 -20.16 -4.35
N GLN A 360 -3.22 -19.12 -5.15
CA GLN A 360 -3.49 -17.74 -4.73
C GLN A 360 -4.97 -17.41 -4.54
N GLN A 361 -5.87 -18.27 -4.99
CA GLN A 361 -7.31 -18.13 -4.75
C GLN A 361 -7.80 -18.89 -3.50
N ILE A 362 -6.90 -19.60 -2.81
CA ILE A 362 -7.23 -20.39 -1.63
C ILE A 362 -7.02 -19.53 -0.39
N GLU A 363 -8.08 -19.35 0.39
CA GLU A 363 -8.02 -18.64 1.67
C GLU A 363 -7.18 -19.46 2.68
N LEU A 364 -6.09 -18.89 3.16
CA LEU A 364 -5.24 -19.52 4.17
C LEU A 364 -5.77 -19.32 5.60
N GLY A 365 -6.79 -18.47 5.76
CA GLY A 365 -7.45 -18.19 7.02
C GLY A 365 -6.76 -17.11 7.87
N ARG A 366 -7.54 -16.48 8.72
CA ARG A 366 -7.09 -15.42 9.65
C ARG A 366 -6.43 -15.97 10.91
N GLU A 367 -6.72 -17.23 11.24
CA GLU A 367 -6.14 -17.88 12.41
C GLU A 367 -4.63 -18.08 12.22
N THR A 368 -3.90 -18.23 13.32
CA THR A 368 -2.45 -18.47 13.27
C THR A 368 -2.13 -19.75 12.53
N GLU A 369 -2.84 -20.86 12.83
CA GLU A 369 -2.64 -22.14 12.18
C GLU A 369 -3.16 -22.14 10.73
N LEU A 370 -2.62 -23.02 9.92
CA LEU A 370 -3.16 -23.32 8.60
C LEU A 370 -4.47 -24.11 8.71
N ASP A 371 -5.44 -23.78 7.87
CA ASP A 371 -6.73 -24.50 7.84
C ASP A 371 -6.54 -25.98 7.55
N ALA A 372 -7.25 -26.84 8.30
CA ALA A 372 -7.16 -28.30 8.19
C ALA A 372 -7.48 -28.82 6.77
N LYS A 373 -8.36 -28.13 6.01
CA LYS A 373 -8.66 -28.50 4.63
C LYS A 373 -7.45 -28.25 3.71
N ILE A 374 -6.74 -27.15 3.95
CA ILE A 374 -5.50 -26.84 3.21
C ILE A 374 -4.45 -27.88 3.51
N ILE A 375 -4.25 -28.22 4.78
CA ILE A 375 -3.31 -29.28 5.19
C ILE A 375 -3.66 -30.60 4.49
N THR A 376 -4.94 -30.99 4.48
CA THR A 376 -5.39 -32.22 3.80
C THR A 376 -5.10 -32.17 2.29
N GLN A 377 -5.30 -31.04 1.65
CA GLN A 377 -4.99 -30.88 0.21
C GLN A 377 -3.48 -30.96 -0.06
N LEU A 378 -2.67 -30.32 0.80
CA LEU A 378 -1.21 -30.39 0.69
C LEU A 378 -0.71 -31.83 0.88
N GLN A 379 -1.18 -32.54 1.91
CA GLN A 379 -0.86 -33.93 2.15
C GLN A 379 -1.24 -34.85 0.98
N ALA A 380 -2.39 -34.58 0.34
CA ALA A 380 -2.80 -35.35 -0.84
C ALA A 380 -1.85 -35.19 -2.03
N ILE A 381 -1.15 -34.04 -2.14
CA ILE A 381 -0.22 -33.74 -3.24
C ILE A 381 1.20 -34.22 -2.89
N ILE A 382 1.74 -33.77 -1.73
CA ILE A 382 3.15 -33.97 -1.40
C ILE A 382 3.40 -35.19 -0.46
N GLY A 383 2.35 -35.82 0.01
CA GLY A 383 2.37 -36.92 0.98
C GLY A 383 2.41 -36.45 2.44
N GLU A 384 1.87 -37.30 3.33
CA GLU A 384 1.77 -36.98 4.76
C GLU A 384 3.16 -36.83 5.42
N GLU A 385 4.08 -37.73 5.14
CA GLU A 385 5.43 -37.71 5.70
C GLU A 385 6.18 -36.44 5.34
N ARG A 386 6.09 -36.01 4.08
CA ARG A 386 6.73 -34.77 3.63
C ARG A 386 6.12 -33.54 4.28
N TRP A 387 4.78 -33.51 4.42
CA TRP A 387 4.10 -32.44 5.13
C TRP A 387 4.54 -32.37 6.59
N GLN A 388 4.56 -33.48 7.31
CA GLN A 388 4.99 -33.53 8.70
C GLN A 388 6.41 -32.97 8.89
N ALA A 389 7.34 -33.37 8.03
CA ALA A 389 8.71 -32.89 8.07
C ALA A 389 8.80 -31.34 7.87
N LEU A 390 7.94 -30.77 7.01
CA LEU A 390 7.86 -29.32 6.84
C LEU A 390 7.24 -28.65 8.08
N ALA A 391 6.15 -29.19 8.60
CA ALA A 391 5.48 -28.66 9.78
C ALA A 391 6.40 -28.64 11.01
N GLU A 392 7.07 -29.74 11.31
CA GLU A 392 8.03 -29.86 12.43
C GLU A 392 9.20 -28.87 12.31
N LYS A 393 9.66 -28.62 11.08
CA LYS A 393 10.81 -27.73 10.85
C LYS A 393 10.46 -26.26 10.98
N TYR A 394 9.27 -25.85 10.56
CA TYR A 394 8.96 -24.42 10.39
C TYR A 394 7.80 -23.92 11.25
N LEU A 395 6.74 -24.70 11.43
CA LEU A 395 5.50 -24.26 12.11
C LEU A 395 5.51 -24.50 13.60
#